data_79287c2d8e3a8a5d58ada9e02ecae856
#
_entry.id   79287c2d8e3a8a5d58ada9e02ecae856
#
_cell.length_a   1.000
_cell.length_b   1.000
_cell.length_c   1.000
_cell.angle_alpha   90.00
_cell.angle_beta   90.00
_cell.angle_gamma   90.00
#
_symmetry.space_group_name_H-M   'P 1'
#
loop_
_entity.id
_entity.type
_entity.pdbx_description
1 polymer ?
#
loop_
_entity_poly.entity_id
_entity_poly.type
_entity_poly.pdbx_seq_one_letter_code
_entity_poly.pdbx_strand_id
1 'polypeptide(L)'
;MRGLRKYLTPFAPDQSGAVSVLYELGGIIVICDAGGCAGNVCGFDEPRWFEQKSAVFSAGLRDMDAILGRDDRLVAKLVDAAEKVEAGFAAIVGTPVPAVIGTDHQALRRMCEKKTDLPVLAVNTNGMELYDAGERKAYLELFKAFAREKLPVEAGKTGVLGMTPQDVSDLKAADKIREKFRTRGQRAVCYGMGDGLDEVKKASSAEKNIVVSPAALECARYLEKTFGTPYEVGYPLAEELVPDMDYAGKKILIVQQQVIAGTIREELRKRGADGEITVASWFPWKRSPGGGRCVIKG
;
A
#
# COMPACT_ATOMS: atom_id res chain seq x y z
N MET A 1 -16.79 -6.90 30.60
CA MET A 1 -16.26 -8.02 29.78
C MET A 1 -14.73 -7.84 29.64
N ARG A 2 -13.94 -8.66 30.31
CA ARG A 2 -12.49 -8.72 30.12
C ARG A 2 -12.25 -9.49 28.82
N GLY A 3 -11.77 -8.84 27.76
CA GLY A 3 -11.41 -9.51 26.51
C GLY A 3 -11.94 -8.87 25.22
N LEU A 4 -12.74 -7.83 25.28
CA LEU A 4 -13.05 -7.05 24.08
C LEU A 4 -11.76 -6.38 23.58
N ARG A 5 -11.35 -6.68 22.37
CA ARG A 5 -10.24 -5.98 21.72
C ARG A 5 -10.62 -4.52 21.52
N LYS A 6 -9.71 -3.62 21.86
CA LYS A 6 -9.88 -2.18 21.65
C LYS A 6 -9.79 -1.77 20.17
N TYR A 7 -9.46 -2.72 19.30
CA TYR A 7 -9.22 -2.48 17.88
C TYR A 7 -10.07 -3.44 17.05
N LEU A 8 -10.61 -2.96 15.96
CA LEU A 8 -11.11 -3.82 14.89
C LEU A 8 -9.90 -4.51 14.24
N THR A 9 -10.04 -5.79 13.92
CA THR A 9 -8.98 -6.52 13.23
C THR A 9 -9.35 -6.59 11.76
N PRO A 10 -8.56 -6.03 10.85
CA PRO A 10 -8.77 -6.25 9.42
C PRO A 10 -8.55 -7.72 9.11
N PHE A 11 -9.29 -8.25 8.14
CA PHE A 11 -9.19 -9.66 7.77
C PHE A 11 -8.03 -9.90 6.79
N ALA A 12 -7.58 -8.88 6.06
CA ALA A 12 -6.53 -9.02 5.08
C ALA A 12 -5.13 -9.09 5.73
N PRO A 13 -4.32 -10.11 5.40
CA PRO A 13 -2.94 -10.25 5.87
C PRO A 13 -1.97 -9.39 5.06
N ASP A 14 -0.69 -9.36 5.49
CA ASP A 14 0.33 -8.50 4.90
C ASP A 14 0.64 -8.79 3.41
N GLN A 15 0.55 -10.06 2.95
CA GLN A 15 0.71 -10.35 1.54
C GLN A 15 -0.36 -9.67 0.67
N SER A 16 -1.59 -9.53 1.18
CA SER A 16 -2.67 -8.87 0.44
C SER A 16 -2.41 -7.37 0.31
N GLY A 17 -1.90 -6.72 1.37
CA GLY A 17 -1.48 -5.33 1.31
C GLY A 17 -0.32 -5.10 0.33
N ALA A 18 0.68 -6.00 0.32
CA ALA A 18 1.78 -5.92 -0.62
C ALA A 18 1.31 -6.04 -2.07
N VAL A 19 0.42 -6.98 -2.36
CA VAL A 19 -0.17 -7.15 -3.71
C VAL A 19 -0.98 -5.93 -4.10
N SER A 20 -1.76 -5.37 -3.18
CA SER A 20 -2.60 -4.20 -3.45
C SER A 20 -1.80 -2.97 -3.90
N VAL A 21 -0.64 -2.73 -3.29
CA VAL A 21 0.28 -1.64 -3.71
C VAL A 21 0.82 -1.86 -5.13
N LEU A 22 1.15 -3.11 -5.49
CA LEU A 22 1.81 -3.45 -6.75
C LEU A 22 0.84 -3.72 -7.91
N TYR A 23 -0.45 -3.81 -7.62
CA TYR A 23 -1.47 -4.39 -8.49
C TYR A 23 -1.58 -3.75 -9.88
N GLU A 24 -1.61 -2.42 -9.96
CA GLU A 24 -1.83 -1.67 -11.20
C GLU A 24 -0.54 -1.22 -11.91
N LEU A 25 0.62 -1.65 -11.42
CA LEU A 25 1.90 -1.11 -11.87
C LEU A 25 2.48 -1.83 -13.10
N GLY A 26 1.79 -2.81 -13.66
CA GLY A 26 2.24 -3.56 -14.84
C GLY A 26 3.40 -4.50 -14.54
N GLY A 27 3.38 -5.14 -13.38
CA GLY A 27 4.36 -6.15 -12.97
C GLY A 27 3.79 -7.56 -12.94
N ILE A 28 4.68 -8.56 -12.89
CA ILE A 28 4.36 -9.94 -12.57
C ILE A 28 4.49 -10.14 -11.07
N ILE A 29 3.38 -10.43 -10.37
CA ILE A 29 3.38 -10.66 -8.93
C ILE A 29 3.29 -12.15 -8.65
N VAL A 30 4.32 -12.73 -8.03
CA VAL A 30 4.33 -14.14 -7.63
C VAL A 30 4.14 -14.23 -6.13
N ILE A 31 3.01 -14.79 -5.72
CA ILE A 31 2.71 -15.11 -4.34
C ILE A 31 3.35 -16.46 -4.02
N CYS A 32 4.29 -16.47 -3.09
CA CYS A 32 5.05 -17.65 -2.69
C CYS A 32 4.21 -18.52 -1.75
N ASP A 33 3.27 -19.30 -2.32
CA ASP A 33 2.30 -20.10 -1.58
C ASP A 33 2.04 -21.46 -2.23
N ALA A 34 1.18 -22.26 -1.60
CA ALA A 34 0.68 -23.52 -2.13
C ALA A 34 -0.60 -23.35 -2.99
N GLY A 35 -1.09 -22.13 -3.18
CA GLY A 35 -2.26 -21.77 -3.98
C GLY A 35 -3.40 -21.10 -3.18
N GLY A 36 -3.53 -21.39 -1.89
CA GLY A 36 -4.62 -20.86 -1.07
C GLY A 36 -4.54 -19.36 -0.84
N CYS A 37 -3.35 -18.84 -0.53
CA CYS A 37 -3.16 -17.41 -0.27
C CYS A 37 -3.38 -16.58 -1.52
N ALA A 38 -2.90 -17.03 -2.69
CA ALA A 38 -3.14 -16.35 -3.95
C ALA A 38 -4.64 -16.31 -4.31
N GLY A 39 -5.35 -17.42 -4.10
CA GLY A 39 -6.80 -17.49 -4.28
C GLY A 39 -7.56 -16.53 -3.36
N ASN A 40 -7.12 -16.39 -2.11
CA ASN A 40 -7.71 -15.48 -1.14
C ASN A 40 -7.49 -14.00 -1.54
N VAL A 41 -6.26 -13.65 -1.91
CA VAL A 41 -5.93 -12.30 -2.39
C VAL A 41 -6.81 -11.92 -3.58
N CYS A 42 -6.83 -12.74 -4.62
CA CYS A 42 -7.58 -12.43 -5.85
C CYS A 42 -9.10 -12.53 -5.67
N GLY A 43 -9.58 -13.45 -4.82
CA GLY A 43 -11.02 -13.69 -4.65
C GLY A 43 -11.71 -12.80 -3.63
N PHE A 44 -10.97 -12.25 -2.65
CA PHE A 44 -11.55 -11.55 -1.50
C PHE A 44 -10.87 -10.23 -1.15
N ASP A 45 -9.53 -10.20 -1.16
CA ASP A 45 -8.81 -9.07 -0.59
C ASP A 45 -8.48 -7.96 -1.59
N GLU A 46 -8.51 -8.28 -2.91
CA GLU A 46 -8.24 -7.31 -3.98
C GLU A 46 -9.49 -7.07 -4.84
N PRO A 47 -10.31 -6.07 -4.50
CA PRO A 47 -11.59 -5.86 -5.19
C PRO A 47 -11.45 -5.48 -6.67
N ARG A 48 -10.30 -4.93 -7.10
CA ARG A 48 -10.03 -4.60 -8.51
C ARG A 48 -9.91 -5.86 -9.39
N TRP A 49 -9.68 -7.02 -8.80
CA TRP A 49 -9.55 -8.29 -9.54
C TRP A 49 -10.75 -8.59 -10.46
N PHE A 50 -11.94 -8.15 -10.08
CA PHE A 50 -13.16 -8.37 -10.85
C PHE A 50 -13.33 -7.34 -11.99
N GLU A 51 -12.70 -6.19 -11.92
CA GLU A 51 -12.81 -5.12 -12.90
C GLU A 51 -11.57 -5.04 -13.80
N GLN A 52 -10.39 -5.15 -13.22
CA GLN A 52 -9.10 -5.02 -13.89
C GLN A 52 -8.15 -6.11 -13.42
N LYS A 53 -7.87 -7.09 -14.28
CA LYS A 53 -6.94 -8.17 -13.95
C LYS A 53 -5.49 -7.71 -14.02
N SER A 54 -4.69 -8.20 -13.08
CA SER A 54 -3.24 -8.05 -13.04
C SER A 54 -2.56 -9.42 -13.15
N ALA A 55 -1.27 -9.45 -13.51
CA ALA A 55 -0.49 -10.68 -13.62
C ALA A 55 -0.08 -11.18 -12.22
N VAL A 56 -1.03 -11.75 -11.48
CA VAL A 56 -0.82 -12.34 -10.16
C VAL A 56 -0.82 -13.86 -10.26
N PHE A 57 0.25 -14.49 -9.81
CA PHE A 57 0.47 -15.94 -9.91
C PHE A 57 0.75 -16.55 -8.54
N SER A 58 0.25 -17.77 -8.33
CA SER A 58 0.68 -18.63 -7.23
C SER A 58 1.99 -19.36 -7.61
N ALA A 59 2.95 -19.39 -6.71
CA ALA A 59 4.12 -20.27 -6.86
C ALA A 59 3.73 -21.74 -6.88
N GLY A 60 2.59 -22.09 -6.27
CA GLY A 60 2.05 -23.46 -6.23
C GLY A 60 3.04 -24.44 -5.61
N LEU A 61 3.61 -24.06 -4.47
CA LEU A 61 4.55 -24.90 -3.72
C LEU A 61 3.90 -26.23 -3.36
N ARG A 62 4.67 -27.32 -3.49
CA ARG A 62 4.30 -28.67 -3.06
C ARG A 62 5.14 -29.07 -1.86
N ASP A 63 4.68 -30.08 -1.12
CA ASP A 63 5.38 -30.56 0.09
C ASP A 63 6.87 -30.86 -0.19
N MET A 64 7.14 -31.53 -1.32
CA MET A 64 8.53 -31.83 -1.73
C MET A 64 9.33 -30.58 -2.09
N ASP A 65 8.70 -29.53 -2.61
CA ASP A 65 9.39 -28.27 -2.89
C ASP A 65 9.80 -27.57 -1.59
N ALA A 66 8.92 -27.63 -0.57
CA ALA A 66 9.21 -27.09 0.75
C ALA A 66 10.29 -27.89 1.49
N ILE A 67 10.25 -29.24 1.44
CA ILE A 67 11.21 -30.11 2.12
C ILE A 67 12.61 -30.02 1.48
N LEU A 68 12.69 -29.96 0.16
CA LEU A 68 13.95 -29.98 -0.58
C LEU A 68 14.50 -28.59 -0.91
N GLY A 69 13.77 -27.51 -0.57
CA GLY A 69 14.18 -26.14 -0.91
C GLY A 69 14.26 -25.90 -2.43
N ARG A 70 13.24 -26.33 -3.18
CA ARG A 70 13.20 -26.26 -4.65
C ARG A 70 12.91 -24.85 -5.18
N ASP A 71 13.76 -23.89 -4.82
CA ASP A 71 13.71 -22.52 -5.30
C ASP A 71 13.84 -22.43 -6.83
N ASP A 72 14.57 -23.38 -7.44
CA ASP A 72 14.71 -23.52 -8.88
C ASP A 72 13.39 -23.62 -9.63
N ARG A 73 12.37 -24.24 -9.04
CA ARG A 73 11.02 -24.38 -9.63
C ARG A 73 10.25 -23.06 -9.64
N LEU A 74 10.32 -22.30 -8.56
CA LEU A 74 9.70 -20.97 -8.51
C LEU A 74 10.35 -20.06 -9.55
N VAL A 75 11.68 -20.06 -9.62
CA VAL A 75 12.42 -19.27 -10.60
C VAL A 75 12.05 -19.66 -12.02
N ALA A 76 11.96 -20.97 -12.34
CA ALA A 76 11.54 -21.43 -13.67
C ALA A 76 10.14 -20.98 -14.06
N LYS A 77 9.17 -21.01 -13.10
CA LYS A 77 7.80 -20.50 -13.33
C LYS A 77 7.75 -19.01 -13.59
N LEU A 78 8.56 -18.23 -12.86
CA LEU A 78 8.63 -16.79 -13.06
C LEU A 78 9.24 -16.46 -14.42
N VAL A 79 10.29 -17.18 -14.86
CA VAL A 79 10.88 -17.06 -16.20
C VAL A 79 9.83 -17.35 -17.28
N ASP A 80 9.11 -18.48 -17.16
CA ASP A 80 8.03 -18.84 -18.10
C ASP A 80 6.92 -17.78 -18.16
N ALA A 81 6.58 -17.17 -17.02
CA ALA A 81 5.63 -16.06 -16.98
C ALA A 81 6.17 -14.80 -17.66
N ALA A 82 7.45 -14.47 -17.43
CA ALA A 82 8.09 -13.29 -18.02
C ALA A 82 8.25 -13.39 -19.55
N GLU A 83 8.34 -14.60 -20.10
CA GLU A 83 8.35 -14.83 -21.56
C GLU A 83 6.96 -14.62 -22.19
N LYS A 84 5.87 -14.75 -21.42
CA LYS A 84 4.48 -14.72 -21.91
C LYS A 84 3.74 -13.44 -21.59
N VAL A 85 4.20 -12.69 -20.60
CA VAL A 85 3.55 -11.48 -20.09
C VAL A 85 4.52 -10.32 -20.21
N GLU A 86 4.11 -9.29 -20.94
CA GLU A 86 4.86 -8.03 -20.97
C GLU A 86 4.74 -7.34 -19.61
N ALA A 87 5.86 -7.13 -18.94
CA ALA A 87 5.90 -6.55 -17.61
C ALA A 87 7.11 -5.65 -17.40
N GLY A 88 6.94 -4.58 -16.63
CA GLY A 88 8.01 -3.65 -16.27
C GLY A 88 8.88 -4.13 -15.11
N PHE A 89 8.43 -5.13 -14.36
CA PHE A 89 9.12 -5.73 -13.21
C PHE A 89 8.46 -7.05 -12.81
N ALA A 90 9.12 -7.78 -11.91
CA ALA A 90 8.51 -8.88 -11.18
C ALA A 90 8.56 -8.62 -9.67
N ALA A 91 7.67 -9.23 -8.90
CA ALA A 91 7.66 -9.16 -7.44
C ALA A 91 7.42 -10.54 -6.83
N ILE A 92 8.17 -10.86 -5.79
CA ILE A 92 8.00 -12.06 -4.97
C ILE A 92 7.40 -11.61 -3.64
N VAL A 93 6.24 -12.16 -3.30
CA VAL A 93 5.48 -11.85 -2.08
C VAL A 93 5.42 -13.08 -1.21
N GLY A 94 5.91 -12.99 0.03
CA GLY A 94 5.95 -14.10 0.98
C GLY A 94 4.59 -14.38 1.63
N THR A 95 4.40 -15.62 2.10
CA THR A 95 3.23 -16.08 2.83
C THR A 95 3.66 -16.93 4.03
N PRO A 96 2.75 -17.48 4.87
CA PRO A 96 3.15 -18.30 6.00
C PRO A 96 4.04 -19.50 5.66
N VAL A 97 3.81 -20.17 4.54
CA VAL A 97 4.59 -21.37 4.18
C VAL A 97 6.07 -21.05 3.98
N PRO A 98 6.48 -20.13 3.08
CA PRO A 98 7.88 -19.75 2.93
C PRO A 98 8.47 -19.14 4.21
N ALA A 99 7.68 -18.42 5.01
CA ALA A 99 8.16 -17.86 6.28
C ALA A 99 8.53 -18.96 7.30
N VAL A 100 7.74 -20.03 7.39
CA VAL A 100 7.99 -21.16 8.30
C VAL A 100 9.19 -22.01 7.86
N ILE A 101 9.34 -22.25 6.56
CA ILE A 101 10.47 -23.05 6.03
C ILE A 101 11.75 -22.24 5.86
N GLY A 102 11.74 -20.93 6.16
CA GLY A 102 12.92 -20.09 6.13
C GLY A 102 13.40 -19.73 4.71
N THR A 103 12.50 -19.56 3.76
CA THR A 103 12.83 -19.18 2.38
C THR A 103 13.55 -17.83 2.34
N ASP A 104 14.71 -17.78 1.68
CA ASP A 104 15.47 -16.54 1.43
C ASP A 104 14.92 -15.80 0.20
N HIS A 105 13.99 -14.88 0.40
CA HIS A 105 13.42 -14.06 -0.67
C HIS A 105 14.46 -13.21 -1.42
N GLN A 106 15.57 -12.82 -0.78
CA GLN A 106 16.64 -12.07 -1.44
C GLN A 106 17.50 -12.99 -2.35
N ALA A 107 17.68 -14.24 -1.95
CA ALA A 107 18.30 -15.23 -2.83
C ALA A 107 17.42 -15.51 -4.05
N LEU A 108 16.12 -15.73 -3.84
CA LEU A 108 15.15 -15.89 -4.94
C LEU A 108 15.15 -14.70 -5.88
N ARG A 109 15.13 -13.49 -5.36
CA ARG A 109 15.25 -12.25 -6.14
C ARG A 109 16.47 -12.29 -7.05
N ARG A 110 17.67 -12.52 -6.51
CA ARG A 110 18.91 -12.58 -7.27
C ARG A 110 18.91 -13.69 -8.33
N MET A 111 18.30 -14.84 -8.04
CA MET A 111 18.16 -15.94 -9.00
C MET A 111 17.22 -15.56 -10.15
N CYS A 112 16.12 -14.89 -9.86
CA CYS A 112 15.18 -14.41 -10.87
C CYS A 112 15.79 -13.31 -11.75
N GLU A 113 16.44 -12.29 -11.16
CA GLU A 113 17.11 -11.21 -11.88
C GLU A 113 18.20 -11.70 -12.85
N LYS A 114 18.85 -12.83 -12.51
CA LYS A 114 19.85 -13.45 -13.41
C LYS A 114 19.26 -14.17 -14.62
N LYS A 115 18.00 -14.53 -14.57
CA LYS A 115 17.34 -15.35 -15.59
C LYS A 115 16.27 -14.60 -16.37
N THR A 116 15.86 -13.45 -15.88
CA THR A 116 14.94 -12.54 -16.55
C THR A 116 15.62 -11.18 -16.68
N ASP A 117 15.37 -10.43 -17.71
CA ASP A 117 15.86 -9.06 -17.85
C ASP A 117 14.98 -8.05 -17.03
N LEU A 118 14.16 -8.55 -16.11
CA LEU A 118 13.26 -7.74 -15.32
C LEU A 118 13.88 -7.39 -13.95
N PRO A 119 13.71 -6.15 -13.48
CA PRO A 119 13.91 -5.84 -12.07
C PRO A 119 12.98 -6.68 -11.20
N VAL A 120 13.49 -7.27 -10.12
CA VAL A 120 12.70 -8.11 -9.22
C VAL A 120 12.63 -7.48 -7.84
N LEU A 121 11.43 -7.30 -7.31
CA LEU A 121 11.17 -6.89 -5.93
C LEU A 121 11.02 -8.13 -5.04
N ALA A 122 11.59 -8.09 -3.85
CA ALA A 122 11.35 -9.11 -2.82
C ALA A 122 10.64 -8.45 -1.64
N VAL A 123 9.33 -8.64 -1.55
CA VAL A 123 8.52 -8.11 -0.45
C VAL A 123 8.40 -9.17 0.64
N ASN A 124 9.13 -8.97 1.73
CA ASN A 124 9.23 -9.93 2.82
C ASN A 124 7.99 -9.89 3.73
N THR A 125 6.89 -10.42 3.24
CA THR A 125 5.65 -10.66 3.96
C THR A 125 5.62 -12.08 4.52
N ASN A 126 4.79 -12.36 5.52
CA ASN A 126 4.74 -13.64 6.21
C ASN A 126 3.32 -14.18 6.46
N GLY A 127 2.29 -13.44 6.06
CA GLY A 127 0.89 -13.83 6.25
C GLY A 127 0.37 -13.74 7.69
N MET A 128 1.17 -13.24 8.62
CA MET A 128 0.83 -13.13 10.05
C MET A 128 0.68 -11.69 10.53
N GLU A 129 1.25 -10.73 9.80
CA GLU A 129 1.05 -9.31 10.02
C GLU A 129 -0.21 -8.84 9.30
N LEU A 130 -0.68 -7.64 9.59
CA LEU A 130 -1.83 -7.04 8.93
C LEU A 130 -1.42 -6.38 7.61
N TYR A 131 -2.40 -6.10 6.75
CA TYR A 131 -2.16 -5.59 5.39
C TYR A 131 -1.31 -4.30 5.35
N ASP A 132 -1.44 -3.42 6.35
CA ASP A 132 -0.64 -2.18 6.47
C ASP A 132 0.86 -2.44 6.53
N ALA A 133 1.26 -3.54 7.17
CA ALA A 133 2.66 -3.94 7.21
C ALA A 133 3.17 -4.38 5.83
N GLY A 134 2.33 -5.06 5.05
CA GLY A 134 2.64 -5.44 3.68
C GLY A 134 2.70 -4.25 2.73
N GLU A 135 1.72 -3.35 2.83
CA GLU A 135 1.72 -2.10 2.08
C GLU A 135 2.99 -1.29 2.36
N ARG A 136 3.36 -1.13 3.63
CA ARG A 136 4.56 -0.40 4.04
C ARG A 136 5.83 -0.98 3.42
N LYS A 137 5.98 -2.30 3.47
CA LYS A 137 7.12 -3.01 2.86
C LYS A 137 7.13 -2.81 1.34
N ALA A 138 5.99 -2.98 0.69
CA ALA A 138 5.86 -2.88 -0.76
C ALA A 138 6.12 -1.45 -1.26
N TYR A 139 5.56 -0.42 -0.63
CA TYR A 139 5.85 0.98 -0.97
C TYR A 139 7.35 1.26 -0.87
N LEU A 140 7.99 0.87 0.23
CA LEU A 140 9.39 1.16 0.44
C LEU A 140 10.29 0.47 -0.59
N GLU A 141 10.07 -0.83 -0.86
CA GLU A 141 10.83 -1.59 -1.86
C GLU A 141 10.60 -1.05 -3.27
N LEU A 142 9.34 -0.72 -3.62
CA LEU A 142 8.97 -0.14 -4.91
C LEU A 142 9.72 1.17 -5.18
N PHE A 143 9.64 2.13 -4.27
CA PHE A 143 10.26 3.44 -4.48
C PHE A 143 11.78 3.39 -4.41
N LYS A 144 12.38 2.54 -3.57
CA LYS A 144 13.84 2.29 -3.57
C LYS A 144 14.33 1.69 -4.89
N ALA A 145 13.52 0.81 -5.48
CA ALA A 145 13.89 0.16 -6.74
C ALA A 145 13.77 1.08 -7.95
N PHE A 146 12.76 1.93 -7.99
CA PHE A 146 12.40 2.66 -9.21
C PHE A 146 12.56 4.19 -9.13
N ALA A 147 12.38 4.83 -7.98
CA ALA A 147 12.66 6.24 -7.80
C ALA A 147 14.15 6.44 -7.48
N ARG A 148 15.01 6.38 -8.50
CA ARG A 148 16.47 6.40 -8.34
C ARG A 148 17.12 7.74 -8.61
N GLU A 149 16.49 8.55 -9.46
CA GLU A 149 17.06 9.80 -9.96
C GLU A 149 16.36 10.99 -9.30
N LYS A 150 17.15 12.02 -8.99
CA LYS A 150 16.60 13.31 -8.60
C LYS A 150 16.28 14.11 -9.87
N LEU A 151 15.00 14.23 -10.14
CA LEU A 151 14.48 14.98 -11.28
C LEU A 151 14.16 16.44 -10.89
N PRO A 152 14.10 17.35 -11.87
CA PRO A 152 13.58 18.71 -11.64
C PRO A 152 12.16 18.66 -11.08
N VAL A 153 11.88 19.53 -10.12
CA VAL A 153 10.54 19.63 -9.52
C VAL A 153 9.55 20.19 -10.54
N GLU A 154 8.46 19.48 -10.74
CA GLU A 154 7.32 19.92 -11.54
C GLU A 154 6.36 20.72 -10.63
N ALA A 155 6.25 22.04 -10.86
CA ALA A 155 5.37 22.92 -10.09
C ALA A 155 3.90 22.44 -10.16
N GLY A 156 3.23 22.37 -9.01
CA GLY A 156 1.85 21.91 -8.91
C GLY A 156 1.67 20.38 -8.95
N LYS A 157 2.74 19.59 -9.11
CA LYS A 157 2.67 18.13 -9.03
C LYS A 157 2.67 17.67 -7.59
N THR A 158 1.64 16.94 -7.18
CA THR A 158 1.51 16.35 -5.84
C THR A 158 1.41 14.84 -5.93
N GLY A 159 2.33 14.13 -5.27
CA GLY A 159 2.24 12.68 -5.11
C GLY A 159 1.27 12.32 -3.99
N VAL A 160 0.43 11.31 -4.18
CA VAL A 160 -0.47 10.77 -3.17
C VAL A 160 -0.03 9.35 -2.83
N LEU A 161 0.44 9.14 -1.61
CA LEU A 161 1.02 7.90 -1.11
C LEU A 161 0.06 7.20 -0.15
N GLY A 162 -0.07 5.89 -0.26
CA GLY A 162 -0.96 5.08 0.60
C GLY A 162 -2.36 4.89 0.03
N MET A 163 -2.53 5.09 -1.28
CA MET A 163 -3.78 4.80 -1.98
C MET A 163 -3.85 3.33 -2.33
N THR A 164 -4.66 2.60 -1.58
CA THR A 164 -5.04 1.21 -1.89
C THR A 164 -6.52 0.99 -1.60
N PRO A 165 -7.19 0.03 -2.26
CA PRO A 165 -8.59 -0.29 -1.96
C PRO A 165 -8.83 -0.77 -0.53
N GLN A 166 -7.82 -1.27 0.15
CA GLN A 166 -7.94 -1.74 1.53
C GLN A 166 -8.08 -0.58 2.53
N ASP A 167 -7.46 0.57 2.25
CA ASP A 167 -7.60 1.79 3.05
C ASP A 167 -8.70 2.70 2.53
N VAL A 168 -8.88 2.76 1.21
CA VAL A 168 -9.84 3.62 0.54
C VAL A 168 -10.83 2.75 -0.22
N SER A 169 -12.00 2.51 0.35
CA SER A 169 -13.01 1.60 -0.21
C SER A 169 -13.63 2.04 -1.54
N ASP A 170 -13.50 3.32 -1.90
CA ASP A 170 -13.97 3.86 -3.18
C ASP A 170 -12.90 3.70 -4.26
N LEU A 171 -13.10 2.76 -5.18
CA LEU A 171 -12.18 2.51 -6.31
C LEU A 171 -12.01 3.72 -7.24
N LYS A 172 -12.95 4.68 -7.21
CA LYS A 172 -12.87 5.95 -7.96
C LYS A 172 -12.22 7.10 -7.19
N ALA A 173 -11.74 6.85 -5.97
CA ALA A 173 -11.16 7.91 -5.14
C ALA A 173 -9.95 8.57 -5.81
N ALA A 174 -9.11 7.82 -6.51
CA ALA A 174 -7.97 8.38 -7.24
C ALA A 174 -8.42 9.35 -8.34
N ASP A 175 -9.46 9.01 -9.10
CA ASP A 175 -10.03 9.89 -10.13
C ASP A 175 -10.59 11.17 -9.51
N LYS A 176 -11.32 11.06 -8.42
CA LYS A 176 -11.85 12.22 -7.69
C LYS A 176 -10.75 13.13 -7.17
N ILE A 177 -9.66 12.56 -6.63
CA ILE A 177 -8.50 13.33 -6.18
C ILE A 177 -7.85 14.04 -7.37
N ARG A 178 -7.59 13.35 -8.47
CA ARG A 178 -7.03 13.96 -9.70
C ARG A 178 -7.90 15.11 -10.21
N GLU A 179 -9.20 14.91 -10.26
CA GLU A 179 -10.13 15.95 -10.68
C GLU A 179 -10.14 17.17 -9.75
N LYS A 180 -10.15 16.95 -8.44
CA LYS A 180 -10.07 18.00 -7.42
C LYS A 180 -8.79 18.85 -7.56
N PHE A 181 -7.66 18.22 -7.85
CA PHE A 181 -6.40 18.94 -8.08
C PHE A 181 -6.40 19.65 -9.43
N ARG A 182 -6.94 19.02 -10.47
CA ARG A 182 -7.06 19.61 -11.82
C ARG A 182 -7.88 20.91 -11.82
N THR A 183 -8.96 20.97 -11.05
CA THR A 183 -9.79 22.19 -10.93
C THR A 183 -9.03 23.35 -10.29
N ARG A 184 -7.92 23.07 -9.60
CA ARG A 184 -7.03 24.07 -8.99
C ARG A 184 -5.78 24.36 -9.84
N GLY A 185 -5.71 23.86 -11.08
CA GLY A 185 -4.54 23.96 -11.94
C GLY A 185 -3.34 23.13 -11.48
N GLN A 186 -3.58 22.11 -10.66
CA GLN A 186 -2.56 21.21 -10.11
C GLN A 186 -2.73 19.79 -10.66
N ARG A 187 -1.68 18.95 -10.50
CA ARG A 187 -1.68 17.54 -10.90
C ARG A 187 -1.46 16.64 -9.69
N ALA A 188 -2.39 15.74 -9.42
CA ALA A 188 -2.19 14.67 -8.44
C ALA A 188 -1.77 13.37 -9.14
N VAL A 189 -0.84 12.64 -8.53
CA VAL A 189 -0.38 11.31 -8.94
C VAL A 189 -0.64 10.35 -7.79
N CYS A 190 -1.55 9.39 -7.99
CA CYS A 190 -1.98 8.46 -6.95
C CYS A 190 -1.21 7.14 -7.08
N TYR A 191 -0.12 7.00 -6.36
CA TYR A 191 0.72 5.80 -6.40
C TYR A 191 0.03 4.59 -5.77
N GLY A 192 -0.04 3.51 -6.52
CA GLY A 192 -0.72 2.26 -6.11
C GLY A 192 -2.18 2.17 -6.51
N MET A 193 -2.77 3.26 -7.05
CA MET A 193 -4.15 3.29 -7.50
C MET A 193 -4.33 4.28 -8.65
N GLY A 194 -4.36 3.75 -9.88
CA GLY A 194 -4.63 4.51 -11.11
C GLY A 194 -3.43 5.15 -11.80
N ASP A 195 -2.25 5.22 -11.17
CA ASP A 195 -1.02 5.71 -11.79
C ASP A 195 0.03 4.59 -11.84
N GLY A 196 0.66 4.40 -13.01
CA GLY A 196 1.55 3.28 -13.28
C GLY A 196 3.00 3.48 -12.82
N LEU A 197 3.85 2.49 -13.15
CA LEU A 197 5.25 2.44 -12.75
C LEU A 197 6.07 3.66 -13.21
N ASP A 198 5.76 4.23 -14.37
CA ASP A 198 6.48 5.40 -14.89
C ASP A 198 6.31 6.64 -14.02
N GLU A 199 5.17 6.79 -13.35
CA GLU A 199 5.01 7.86 -12.37
C GLU A 199 5.78 7.58 -11.08
N VAL A 200 5.95 6.30 -10.68
CA VAL A 200 6.84 5.93 -9.57
C VAL A 200 8.29 6.29 -9.88
N LYS A 201 8.76 6.02 -11.11
CA LYS A 201 10.11 6.42 -11.55
C LYS A 201 10.34 7.93 -11.48
N LYS A 202 9.27 8.71 -11.67
CA LYS A 202 9.28 10.18 -11.63
C LYS A 202 8.86 10.77 -10.28
N ALA A 203 8.81 9.98 -9.23
CA ALA A 203 8.29 10.44 -7.92
C ALA A 203 9.08 11.60 -7.32
N SER A 204 10.39 11.68 -7.60
CA SER A 204 11.25 12.77 -7.13
C SER A 204 10.94 14.13 -7.75
N SER A 205 10.16 14.18 -8.85
CA SER A 205 9.72 15.44 -9.48
C SER A 205 8.48 16.03 -8.82
N ALA A 206 7.85 15.35 -7.86
CA ALA A 206 6.73 15.93 -7.14
C ALA A 206 7.17 17.13 -6.28
N GLU A 207 6.38 18.21 -6.31
CA GLU A 207 6.61 19.38 -5.46
C GLU A 207 6.42 19.03 -3.98
N LYS A 208 5.43 18.16 -3.69
CA LYS A 208 5.19 17.59 -2.37
C LYS A 208 4.46 16.25 -2.48
N ASN A 209 4.44 15.52 -1.37
CA ASN A 209 3.62 14.32 -1.23
C ASN A 209 2.52 14.51 -0.18
N ILE A 210 1.37 13.86 -0.38
CA ILE A 210 0.32 13.70 0.61
C ILE A 210 0.28 12.22 1.00
N VAL A 211 0.38 11.95 2.30
CA VAL A 211 0.31 10.60 2.86
C VAL A 211 -1.10 10.36 3.37
N VAL A 212 -1.82 9.46 2.73
CA VAL A 212 -3.22 9.16 3.05
C VAL A 212 -3.38 7.91 3.92
N SER A 213 -2.32 7.14 4.10
CA SER A 213 -2.28 5.96 4.98
C SER A 213 -1.01 5.92 5.82
N PRO A 214 -1.07 5.49 7.09
CA PRO A 214 0.12 5.27 7.92
C PRO A 214 1.15 4.33 7.29
N ALA A 215 0.71 3.39 6.46
CA ALA A 215 1.57 2.45 5.75
C ALA A 215 2.59 3.14 4.82
N ALA A 216 2.24 4.29 4.25
CA ALA A 216 3.11 5.03 3.33
C ALA A 216 4.07 6.03 4.00
N LEU A 217 4.00 6.23 5.33
CA LEU A 217 4.86 7.19 6.04
C LEU A 217 6.35 6.90 5.90
N GLU A 218 6.74 5.64 5.93
CA GLU A 218 8.16 5.27 5.79
C GLU A 218 8.68 5.59 4.39
N CYS A 219 7.86 5.35 3.37
CA CYS A 219 8.13 5.70 1.99
C CYS A 219 8.24 7.24 1.81
N ALA A 220 7.31 8.00 2.38
CA ALA A 220 7.34 9.46 2.31
C ALA A 220 8.63 10.03 2.94
N ARG A 221 9.04 9.51 4.11
CA ARG A 221 10.30 9.88 4.76
C ARG A 221 11.53 9.51 3.92
N TYR A 222 11.48 8.36 3.23
CA TYR A 222 12.52 7.97 2.30
C TYR A 222 12.66 8.98 1.16
N LEU A 223 11.56 9.38 0.52
CA LEU A 223 11.54 10.36 -0.57
C LEU A 223 12.01 11.74 -0.09
N GLU A 224 11.58 12.19 1.09
CA GLU A 224 12.04 13.45 1.69
C GLU A 224 13.55 13.42 1.96
N LYS A 225 14.04 12.35 2.60
CA LYS A 225 15.47 12.21 2.92
C LYS A 225 16.34 12.11 1.68
N THR A 226 15.88 11.41 0.64
CA THR A 226 16.67 11.09 -0.55
C THR A 226 16.63 12.21 -1.59
N PHE A 227 15.46 12.79 -1.80
CA PHE A 227 15.23 13.75 -2.89
C PHE A 227 14.89 15.16 -2.40
N GLY A 228 14.56 15.31 -1.11
CA GLY A 228 14.11 16.56 -0.55
C GLY A 228 12.62 16.87 -0.80
N THR A 229 11.84 15.90 -1.26
CA THR A 229 10.40 16.08 -1.53
C THR A 229 9.63 16.11 -0.20
N PRO A 230 9.07 17.25 0.24
CA PRO A 230 8.37 17.35 1.51
C PRO A 230 7.06 16.57 1.47
N TYR A 231 6.54 16.21 2.65
CA TYR A 231 5.23 15.56 2.73
C TYR A 231 4.35 16.14 3.82
N GLU A 232 3.05 16.04 3.61
CA GLU A 232 1.99 16.30 4.58
C GLU A 232 1.13 15.06 4.77
N VAL A 233 0.46 14.95 5.92
CA VAL A 233 -0.41 13.80 6.24
C VAL A 233 -1.86 14.26 6.24
N GLY A 234 -2.71 13.59 5.45
CA GLY A 234 -4.13 13.93 5.37
C GLY A 234 -4.81 13.25 4.20
N TYR A 235 -6.13 13.35 4.14
CA TYR A 235 -6.94 12.76 3.08
C TYR A 235 -7.64 13.84 2.24
N PRO A 236 -7.31 13.99 0.96
CA PRO A 236 -7.79 15.13 0.15
C PRO A 236 -9.31 15.22 -0.03
N LEU A 237 -10.03 14.10 0.10
CA LEU A 237 -11.50 14.04 -0.07
C LEU A 237 -12.26 14.02 1.26
N ALA A 238 -11.63 14.33 2.39
CA ALA A 238 -12.29 14.24 3.70
C ALA A 238 -13.56 15.10 3.81
N GLU A 239 -13.58 16.26 3.17
CA GLU A 239 -14.74 17.14 3.16
C GLU A 239 -15.97 16.53 2.47
N GLU A 240 -15.74 15.63 1.49
CA GLU A 240 -16.80 14.93 0.76
C GLU A 240 -17.38 13.75 1.57
N LEU A 241 -16.62 13.27 2.56
CA LEU A 241 -17.04 12.19 3.45
C LEU A 241 -17.86 12.69 4.64
N VAL A 242 -17.89 14.00 4.89
CA VAL A 242 -18.61 14.60 6.00
C VAL A 242 -19.95 15.13 5.48
N PRO A 243 -21.10 14.53 5.88
CA PRO A 243 -22.43 15.00 5.48
C PRO A 243 -22.67 16.46 5.86
N ASP A 244 -23.51 17.14 5.10
CA ASP A 244 -23.95 18.50 5.43
C ASP A 244 -25.11 18.44 6.43
N MET A 245 -24.81 18.73 7.70
CA MET A 245 -25.78 18.71 8.80
C MET A 245 -25.27 19.53 9.99
N ASP A 246 -26.16 19.81 10.94
CA ASP A 246 -25.78 20.41 12.22
C ASP A 246 -25.06 19.38 13.11
N TYR A 247 -23.86 19.71 13.55
CA TYR A 247 -23.01 18.89 14.42
C TYR A 247 -22.95 19.34 15.89
N ALA A 248 -23.58 20.47 16.23
CA ALA A 248 -23.52 21.01 17.59
C ALA A 248 -24.05 19.99 18.61
N GLY A 249 -23.30 19.78 19.69
CA GLY A 249 -23.65 18.88 20.79
C GLY A 249 -23.68 17.37 20.44
N LYS A 250 -23.37 16.97 19.20
CA LYS A 250 -23.45 15.56 18.80
C LYS A 250 -22.24 14.76 19.27
N LYS A 251 -22.50 13.52 19.70
CA LYS A 251 -21.47 12.50 19.91
C LYS A 251 -21.27 11.74 18.61
N ILE A 252 -20.04 11.72 18.11
CA ILE A 252 -19.69 11.18 16.79
C ILE A 252 -18.69 10.05 16.97
N LEU A 253 -18.91 8.92 16.29
CA LEU A 253 -17.97 7.83 16.18
C LEU A 253 -17.50 7.74 14.72
N ILE A 254 -16.18 7.84 14.52
CA ILE A 254 -15.53 7.60 13.23
C ILE A 254 -14.84 6.24 13.31
N VAL A 255 -15.18 5.34 12.37
CA VAL A 255 -14.55 4.01 12.24
C VAL A 255 -13.76 4.00 10.94
N GLN A 256 -12.45 4.23 11.02
CA GLN A 256 -11.58 4.33 9.85
C GLN A 256 -10.10 4.25 10.27
N GLN A 257 -9.19 4.04 9.30
CA GLN A 257 -7.75 4.16 9.56
C GLN A 257 -7.37 5.58 10.00
N GLN A 258 -6.25 5.74 10.70
CA GLN A 258 -5.94 6.92 11.51
C GLN A 258 -5.85 8.22 10.70
N VAL A 259 -5.27 8.18 9.49
CA VAL A 259 -5.05 9.41 8.69
C VAL A 259 -6.38 9.93 8.16
N ILE A 260 -7.19 9.07 7.57
CA ILE A 260 -8.51 9.44 7.06
C ILE A 260 -9.40 9.89 8.23
N ALA A 261 -9.44 9.11 9.33
CA ALA A 261 -10.20 9.46 10.51
C ALA A 261 -9.78 10.79 11.13
N GLY A 262 -8.47 11.06 11.20
CA GLY A 262 -7.92 12.32 11.68
C GLY A 262 -8.38 13.50 10.83
N THR A 263 -8.30 13.37 9.52
CA THR A 263 -8.73 14.44 8.59
C THR A 263 -10.26 14.66 8.62
N ILE A 264 -11.05 13.58 8.71
CA ILE A 264 -12.52 13.68 8.88
C ILE A 264 -12.84 14.41 10.20
N ARG A 265 -12.13 14.09 11.29
CA ARG A 265 -12.35 14.74 12.59
C ARG A 265 -12.04 16.24 12.50
N GLU A 266 -10.96 16.64 11.86
CA GLU A 266 -10.63 18.04 11.64
C GLU A 266 -11.71 18.75 10.83
N GLU A 267 -12.22 18.10 9.79
CA GLU A 267 -13.30 18.67 8.97
C GLU A 267 -14.61 18.80 9.77
N LEU A 268 -14.98 17.81 10.58
CA LEU A 268 -16.13 17.89 11.48
C LEU A 268 -16.00 19.07 12.46
N ARG A 269 -14.82 19.30 13.03
CA ARG A 269 -14.56 20.44 13.90
C ARG A 269 -14.73 21.79 13.16
N LYS A 270 -14.26 21.89 11.92
CA LYS A 270 -14.46 23.09 11.09
C LYS A 270 -15.94 23.35 10.82
N ARG A 271 -16.77 22.29 10.70
CA ARG A 271 -18.22 22.39 10.50
C ARG A 271 -19.02 22.53 11.81
N GLY A 272 -18.36 22.82 12.91
CA GLY A 272 -19.02 23.16 14.18
C GLY A 272 -19.29 21.99 15.11
N ALA A 273 -18.71 20.80 14.89
CA ALA A 273 -18.81 19.71 15.85
C ALA A 273 -18.03 20.06 17.13
N ASP A 274 -18.72 20.39 18.20
CA ASP A 274 -18.20 20.77 19.52
C ASP A 274 -18.27 19.63 20.55
N GLY A 275 -19.08 18.60 20.26
CA GLY A 275 -19.26 17.41 21.11
C GLY A 275 -18.08 16.45 21.07
N GLU A 276 -18.24 15.29 21.70
CA GLU A 276 -17.25 14.21 21.72
C GLU A 276 -17.11 13.55 20.34
N ILE A 277 -15.87 13.46 19.84
CA ILE A 277 -15.57 12.69 18.61
C ILE A 277 -14.63 11.55 18.99
N THR A 278 -15.13 10.33 18.93
CA THR A 278 -14.38 9.10 19.17
C THR A 278 -13.93 8.50 17.85
N VAL A 279 -12.65 8.09 17.78
CA VAL A 279 -12.09 7.39 16.61
C VAL A 279 -11.79 5.95 17.01
N ALA A 280 -12.36 5.00 16.25
CA ALA A 280 -12.02 3.59 16.30
C ALA A 280 -11.22 3.23 15.05
N SER A 281 -10.00 2.74 15.23
CA SER A 281 -9.12 2.31 14.14
C SER A 281 -8.70 0.86 14.36
N TRP A 282 -8.47 0.14 13.26
CA TRP A 282 -8.06 -1.26 13.30
C TRP A 282 -6.55 -1.47 13.44
N PHE A 283 -5.72 -0.44 13.28
CA PHE A 283 -4.30 -0.56 13.53
C PHE A 283 -3.93 -0.04 14.92
N PRO A 284 -3.18 -0.85 15.71
CA PRO A 284 -2.60 -0.33 16.92
C PRO A 284 -1.52 0.69 16.57
N TRP A 285 -1.60 1.88 17.14
CA TRP A 285 -0.55 2.89 17.01
C TRP A 285 0.73 2.39 17.67
N LYS A 286 1.71 1.92 16.90
CA LYS A 286 3.06 1.65 17.42
C LYS A 286 3.79 2.99 17.55
N ARG A 287 4.15 3.39 18.78
CA ARG A 287 5.07 4.51 19.01
C ARG A 287 6.36 4.23 18.23
N SER A 288 6.73 5.11 17.29
CA SER A 288 8.05 5.07 16.69
C SER A 288 9.09 5.32 17.77
N PRO A 289 10.24 4.63 17.80
CA PRO A 289 11.35 4.86 18.74
C PRO A 289 12.09 6.19 18.53
N GLY A 290 11.47 7.17 17.96
CA GLY A 290 12.04 8.48 17.63
C GLY A 290 11.05 9.62 17.80
N GLY A 291 10.39 9.68 18.96
CA GLY A 291 9.96 10.92 19.61
C GLY A 291 9.06 11.93 18.89
N GLY A 292 8.51 11.66 17.74
CA GLY A 292 7.52 12.52 17.10
C GLY A 292 6.11 12.14 17.56
N ARG A 293 5.55 12.86 18.53
CA ARG A 293 4.15 12.70 18.93
C ARG A 293 3.24 13.21 17.83
N CYS A 294 2.68 12.31 17.00
CA CYS A 294 1.34 12.56 16.48
C CYS A 294 0.37 12.22 17.62
N VAL A 295 0.23 13.16 18.57
CA VAL A 295 -0.77 13.05 19.62
C VAL A 295 -2.08 13.45 18.99
N ILE A 296 -2.93 12.48 18.69
CA ILE A 296 -4.34 12.73 18.55
C ILE A 296 -4.83 13.01 19.97
N LYS A 297 -4.72 14.27 20.41
CA LYS A 297 -5.44 14.73 21.59
C LYS A 297 -6.91 14.80 21.21
N GLY A 298 -7.73 14.07 21.98
CA GLY A 298 -9.17 14.20 21.95
C GLY A 298 -9.64 15.60 22.30
#